data_b60cd472f14a92d8242fb7c54aea1e95
#
_entry.id   b60cd472f14a92d8242fb7c54aea1e95
#
_cell.length_a   1.000
_cell.length_b   1.000
_cell.length_c   1.000
_cell.angle_alpha   90.00
_cell.angle_beta   90.00
_cell.angle_gamma   90.00
#
_symmetry.space_group_name_H-M   'P 1'
#
loop_
_entity.id
_entity.type
_entity.pdbx_description
1 polymer ?
#
loop_
_entity_poly.entity_id
_entity_poly.type
_entity_poly.pdbx_seq_one_letter_code
_entity_poly.pdbx_strand_id
1 'polypeptide(L)'
;MKKTSMAALLLAGMAVTVPALAAPSADGYDADAKYRSPALQEDVRVVNDAVGDYQKAKKIKSRQQKEAEPITLTCDDVQYQNGNGDFSAQGNVKLVQGTETILTTRVVGNLNTGDVWLKDGGTLEEPNNRMDAGWVHYNFNTETGEMKKVAGKNGKDYYYAPHAVMENGRIFIDEGGTSTRCPAKEHPSCLSISAKTITIVPNERIIAKDVKVFVHGKHVYSRDYWVSEFSGSGERILPRIGYKSKKQGAFIKINYENYIGSPKRKNPTQIYTEQAYYSRGGYKPAYGIRHDEHDFYVRFQDSWEFDTDNDVDKWLHKKMDWGFYLKPHRISRKLPLTYNASATHGLWKYETNSYQSWHTELAAYLNHDRIHLFGDKTYLDLTLGRRWVRESYTDEHSSTNLYEATLGHDISPKFSIWETYRREDKTSNLFEYGQPEMAKEWRTGAKWSPDEHNSLIVVNRFDGDKHKVYETSYTWEHRFCCWMLSVSYRDKNFDNSHRWDVKYNFLYW
;
A
#
# COMPACT_ATOMS: atom_id res chain seq x y z
N MET A 1 -23.59 29.91 7.31
CA MET A 1 -22.24 29.85 7.88
C MET A 1 -21.79 28.42 7.92
N LYS A 2 -20.85 28.03 7.08
CA LYS A 2 -20.23 26.68 7.13
C LYS A 2 -19.30 26.67 8.35
N LYS A 3 -19.70 26.00 9.41
CA LYS A 3 -18.85 25.77 10.58
C LYS A 3 -17.87 24.66 10.25
N THR A 4 -16.68 25.00 9.78
CA THR A 4 -15.56 24.09 9.70
C THR A 4 -15.06 23.85 11.13
N SER A 5 -14.86 22.59 11.49
CA SER A 5 -14.53 22.18 12.85
C SER A 5 -13.06 22.39 13.17
N MET A 6 -12.74 22.82 14.38
CA MET A 6 -11.36 22.92 14.90
C MET A 6 -10.65 21.56 14.92
N ALA A 7 -11.40 20.46 15.09
CA ALA A 7 -10.90 19.11 15.00
C ALA A 7 -10.49 18.72 13.57
N ALA A 8 -11.22 19.18 12.55
CA ALA A 8 -10.85 18.97 11.15
C ALA A 8 -9.48 19.54 10.82
N LEU A 9 -9.00 20.48 11.61
CA LEU A 9 -7.78 21.21 11.41
C LEU A 9 -6.51 20.50 11.78
N LEU A 10 -6.52 19.98 12.97
CA LEU A 10 -5.44 19.13 13.48
C LEU A 10 -5.37 17.82 12.71
N LEU A 11 -6.48 17.42 12.10
CA LEU A 11 -6.66 16.19 11.33
C LEU A 11 -6.24 16.26 9.87
N ALA A 12 -6.49 17.40 9.21
CA ALA A 12 -6.02 17.60 7.85
C ALA A 12 -4.49 17.44 7.78
N GLY A 13 -3.83 17.61 8.94
CA GLY A 13 -2.41 17.63 9.05
C GLY A 13 -1.70 16.30 8.98
N MET A 14 -2.27 15.25 9.49
CA MET A 14 -1.53 14.02 9.68
C MET A 14 -2.37 12.75 9.57
N ALA A 15 -3.51 12.83 8.89
CA ALA A 15 -4.23 11.65 8.49
C ALA A 15 -3.44 10.91 7.39
N VAL A 16 -2.23 10.49 7.71
CA VAL A 16 -1.59 9.33 7.15
C VAL A 16 -2.37 8.14 7.73
N THR A 17 -3.62 8.04 7.37
CA THR A 17 -4.28 6.76 7.50
C THR A 17 -3.71 5.90 6.38
N VAL A 18 -2.61 5.24 6.68
CA VAL A 18 -2.49 3.89 6.15
C VAL A 18 -3.80 3.23 6.58
N PRO A 19 -4.67 2.81 5.66
CA PRO A 19 -5.81 2.02 6.06
C PRO A 19 -5.24 0.90 6.90
N ALA A 20 -5.63 0.82 8.16
CA ALA A 20 -5.58 -0.42 8.87
C ALA A 20 -6.64 -1.28 8.16
N LEU A 21 -6.29 -1.74 6.98
CA LEU A 21 -6.83 -2.95 6.45
C LEU A 21 -6.32 -4.01 7.41
N ALA A 22 -7.16 -4.36 8.34
CA ALA A 22 -7.15 -5.69 8.85
C ALA A 22 -7.59 -6.62 7.71
N ALA A 23 -6.85 -6.61 6.61
CA ALA A 23 -6.74 -7.79 5.80
C ALA A 23 -5.70 -8.62 6.53
N PRO A 24 -6.06 -9.77 7.10
CA PRO A 24 -5.11 -10.62 7.81
C PRO A 24 -3.96 -11.09 6.92
N SER A 25 -4.00 -10.80 5.65
CA SER A 25 -3.00 -11.19 4.67
C SER A 25 -2.24 -10.03 4.03
N ALA A 26 -2.54 -8.78 4.34
CA ALA A 26 -1.91 -7.67 3.62
C ALA A 26 -0.39 -7.59 3.83
N ASP A 27 0.08 -8.08 4.95
CA ASP A 27 1.51 -8.23 5.22
C ASP A 27 1.97 -9.68 5.04
N GLY A 28 1.03 -10.57 4.76
CA GLY A 28 1.30 -11.95 4.46
C GLY A 28 1.92 -12.03 3.07
N TYR A 29 2.95 -12.76 2.97
CA TYR A 29 3.44 -13.35 1.76
C TYR A 29 2.24 -13.84 0.95
N ASP A 30 1.86 -13.14 -0.11
CA ASP A 30 0.94 -13.65 -1.10
C ASP A 30 1.68 -14.78 -1.84
N ALA A 31 1.58 -15.98 -1.28
CA ALA A 31 2.16 -17.17 -1.90
C ALA A 31 1.61 -17.37 -3.32
N ASP A 32 0.46 -16.77 -3.58
CA ASP A 32 -0.26 -16.83 -4.85
C ASP A 32 0.15 -15.71 -5.82
N ALA A 33 0.74 -14.62 -5.33
CA ALA A 33 1.19 -13.53 -6.20
C ALA A 33 2.14 -14.00 -7.30
N LYS A 34 2.89 -15.06 -7.03
CA LYS A 34 3.78 -15.70 -7.99
C LYS A 34 3.04 -16.39 -9.14
N TYR A 35 1.85 -16.87 -8.88
CA TYR A 35 1.07 -17.69 -9.83
C TYR A 35 0.06 -16.88 -10.63
N ARG A 36 -0.04 -15.59 -10.37
CA ARG A 36 -0.86 -14.67 -11.14
C ARG A 36 -0.04 -14.09 -12.27
N SER A 37 -0.67 -13.81 -13.40
CA SER A 37 -0.03 -13.01 -14.44
C SER A 37 0.40 -11.67 -13.81
N PRO A 38 1.42 -10.99 -14.34
CA PRO A 38 1.78 -9.65 -13.88
C PRO A 38 0.61 -8.68 -13.92
N ALA A 39 -0.25 -8.79 -14.93
CA ALA A 39 -1.51 -8.07 -15.02
C ALA A 39 -2.42 -8.41 -13.81
N LEU A 40 -2.58 -9.70 -13.47
CA LEU A 40 -3.39 -10.13 -12.33
C LEU A 40 -2.80 -9.70 -10.98
N GLN A 41 -1.48 -9.70 -10.83
CA GLN A 41 -0.81 -9.19 -9.61
C GLN A 41 -0.99 -7.68 -9.45
N GLU A 42 -0.92 -6.95 -10.56
CA GLU A 42 -1.21 -5.52 -10.60
C GLU A 42 -2.69 -5.28 -10.32
N ASP A 43 -3.59 -6.08 -10.89
CA ASP A 43 -5.03 -5.99 -10.70
C ASP A 43 -5.45 -6.23 -9.26
N VAL A 44 -4.86 -7.20 -8.56
CA VAL A 44 -5.13 -7.42 -7.13
C VAL A 44 -4.69 -6.23 -6.29
N ARG A 45 -3.53 -5.65 -6.60
CA ARG A 45 -3.07 -4.42 -5.95
C ARG A 45 -4.06 -3.28 -6.20
N VAL A 46 -4.50 -3.11 -7.44
CA VAL A 46 -5.46 -2.09 -7.86
C VAL A 46 -6.84 -2.30 -7.23
N VAL A 47 -7.31 -3.53 -7.06
CA VAL A 47 -8.55 -3.84 -6.29
C VAL A 47 -8.40 -3.43 -4.83
N ASN A 48 -7.27 -3.73 -4.20
CA ASN A 48 -7.00 -3.32 -2.83
C ASN A 48 -6.95 -1.78 -2.69
N ASP A 49 -6.40 -1.08 -3.69
CA ASP A 49 -6.38 0.38 -3.74
C ASP A 49 -7.80 0.97 -3.90
N ALA A 50 -8.66 0.36 -4.71
CA ALA A 50 -10.05 0.81 -4.86
C ALA A 50 -10.92 0.54 -3.64
N VAL A 51 -10.71 -0.57 -2.93
CA VAL A 51 -11.32 -0.80 -1.62
C VAL A 51 -10.86 0.29 -0.65
N GLY A 52 -9.59 0.68 -0.70
CA GLY A 52 -9.04 1.84 0.01
C GLY A 52 -9.77 3.14 -0.35
N ASP A 53 -9.99 3.41 -1.63
CA ASP A 53 -10.67 4.62 -2.11
C ASP A 53 -12.17 4.63 -1.77
N TYR A 54 -12.83 3.47 -1.79
CA TYR A 54 -14.22 3.34 -1.30
C TYR A 54 -14.30 3.60 0.22
N GLN A 55 -13.37 3.07 0.99
CA GLN A 55 -13.30 3.34 2.42
C GLN A 55 -12.96 4.81 2.69
N LYS A 56 -12.10 5.44 1.88
CA LYS A 56 -11.85 6.89 1.91
C LYS A 56 -13.11 7.69 1.57
N ALA A 57 -13.85 7.32 0.52
CA ALA A 57 -15.10 7.96 0.15
C ALA A 57 -16.18 7.78 1.24
N LYS A 58 -16.22 6.63 1.91
CA LYS A 58 -17.06 6.38 3.08
C LYS A 58 -16.60 7.23 4.27
N LYS A 59 -15.29 7.40 4.44
CA LYS A 59 -14.69 8.24 5.48
C LYS A 59 -14.92 9.74 5.18
N ILE A 60 -14.86 10.17 3.92
CA ILE A 60 -15.22 11.54 3.49
C ILE A 60 -16.71 11.80 3.75
N LYS A 61 -17.60 10.86 3.45
CA LYS A 61 -19.02 10.97 3.83
C LYS A 61 -19.22 11.01 5.33
N SER A 62 -18.52 10.17 6.09
CA SER A 62 -18.57 10.22 7.55
C SER A 62 -18.01 11.52 8.09
N ARG A 63 -17.01 12.11 7.41
CA ARG A 63 -16.42 13.40 7.74
C ARG A 63 -17.37 14.56 7.44
N GLN A 64 -18.04 14.55 6.28
CA GLN A 64 -19.11 15.52 5.96
C GLN A 64 -20.29 15.41 6.93
N GLN A 65 -20.59 14.20 7.42
CA GLN A 65 -21.57 13.98 8.46
C GLN A 65 -21.07 14.47 9.83
N LYS A 66 -19.77 14.30 10.12
CA LYS A 66 -19.13 14.81 11.35
C LYS A 66 -19.05 16.34 11.37
N GLU A 67 -18.85 17.01 10.23
CA GLU A 67 -18.89 18.47 10.14
C GLU A 67 -20.27 19.06 10.50
N ALA A 68 -21.31 18.23 10.46
CA ALA A 68 -22.64 18.59 10.93
C ALA A 68 -22.87 18.28 12.42
N GLU A 69 -21.96 17.55 13.08
CA GLU A 69 -22.07 17.27 14.50
C GLU A 69 -21.64 18.46 15.35
N PRO A 70 -22.37 18.78 16.43
CA PRO A 70 -22.02 19.91 17.28
C PRO A 70 -20.70 19.67 18.00
N ILE A 71 -19.88 20.72 18.09
CA ILE A 71 -18.69 20.69 18.93
C ILE A 71 -19.11 20.89 20.38
N THR A 72 -18.73 19.95 21.23
CA THR A 72 -18.94 20.05 22.69
C THR A 72 -17.65 20.56 23.32
N LEU A 73 -17.73 21.71 23.98
CA LEU A 73 -16.66 22.27 24.80
C LEU A 73 -16.97 22.00 26.27
N THR A 74 -16.04 21.36 26.96
CA THR A 74 -16.03 21.18 28.41
C THR A 74 -14.78 21.83 28.97
N CYS A 75 -14.91 22.64 30.01
CA CYS A 75 -13.81 23.35 30.67
C CYS A 75 -14.23 23.75 32.09
N ASP A 76 -13.26 24.16 32.90
CA ASP A 76 -13.55 24.64 34.26
C ASP A 76 -14.07 26.07 34.24
N ASP A 77 -13.57 26.93 33.35
CA ASP A 77 -13.99 28.34 33.19
C ASP A 77 -14.06 28.69 31.70
N VAL A 78 -15.11 29.45 31.32
CA VAL A 78 -15.28 30.01 29.99
C VAL A 78 -15.71 31.46 30.05
N GLN A 79 -15.02 32.30 29.31
CA GLN A 79 -15.33 33.69 29.17
C GLN A 79 -15.61 34.02 27.69
N TYR A 80 -16.71 34.73 27.45
CA TYR A 80 -17.12 35.13 26.12
C TYR A 80 -17.52 36.60 26.10
N GLN A 81 -16.94 37.36 25.15
CA GLN A 81 -17.28 38.77 24.93
C GLN A 81 -18.20 38.92 23.72
N ASN A 82 -19.48 39.18 23.99
CA ASN A 82 -20.53 39.21 22.97
C ASN A 82 -20.37 40.35 21.92
N GLY A 83 -19.58 41.39 22.23
CA GLY A 83 -19.42 42.54 21.35
C GLY A 83 -18.39 42.38 20.25
N ASN A 84 -17.30 41.65 20.53
CA ASN A 84 -16.16 41.51 19.61
C ASN A 84 -15.92 40.03 19.17
N GLY A 85 -16.62 39.07 19.77
CA GLY A 85 -16.52 37.67 19.44
C GLY A 85 -15.33 36.94 20.10
N ASP A 86 -14.62 37.59 21.03
CA ASP A 86 -13.51 36.96 21.75
C ASP A 86 -14.02 35.93 22.76
N PHE A 87 -13.33 34.83 22.85
CA PHE A 87 -13.59 33.81 23.88
C PHE A 87 -12.29 33.23 24.45
N SER A 88 -12.37 32.77 25.68
CA SER A 88 -11.31 32.05 26.37
C SER A 88 -11.94 30.94 27.20
N ALA A 89 -11.40 29.72 27.08
CA ALA A 89 -11.73 28.61 27.96
C ALA A 89 -10.46 28.12 28.63
N GLN A 90 -10.53 27.81 29.92
CA GLN A 90 -9.39 27.45 30.75
C GLN A 90 -9.76 26.34 31.74
N GLY A 91 -8.72 25.53 32.09
CA GLY A 91 -8.82 24.41 33.01
C GLY A 91 -9.51 23.17 32.36
N ASN A 92 -8.83 22.06 32.29
CA ASN A 92 -9.34 20.80 31.77
C ASN A 92 -10.14 20.91 30.47
N VAL A 93 -9.66 21.75 29.54
CA VAL A 93 -10.39 22.04 28.31
C VAL A 93 -10.43 20.79 27.44
N LYS A 94 -11.63 20.33 27.15
CA LYS A 94 -11.91 19.21 26.27
C LYS A 94 -12.90 19.63 25.19
N LEU A 95 -12.46 19.52 23.93
CA LEU A 95 -13.30 19.70 22.75
C LEU A 95 -13.56 18.35 22.11
N VAL A 96 -14.81 18.00 21.90
CA VAL A 96 -15.23 16.72 21.30
C VAL A 96 -16.10 16.99 20.10
N GLN A 97 -15.75 16.33 18.98
CA GLN A 97 -16.61 16.25 17.80
C GLN A 97 -16.56 14.85 17.23
N GLY A 98 -17.65 14.13 17.29
CA GLY A 98 -17.70 12.72 16.89
C GLY A 98 -16.71 11.87 17.69
N THR A 99 -15.76 11.24 17.01
CA THR A 99 -14.68 10.43 17.62
C THR A 99 -13.40 11.19 17.91
N GLU A 100 -13.40 12.50 17.68
CA GLU A 100 -12.23 13.37 17.81
C GLU A 100 -12.29 14.12 19.14
N THR A 101 -11.17 14.12 19.84
CA THR A 101 -11.03 14.80 21.12
C THR A 101 -9.78 15.66 21.11
N ILE A 102 -9.92 16.93 21.46
CA ILE A 102 -8.79 17.83 21.74
C ILE A 102 -8.75 18.09 23.24
N LEU A 103 -7.61 17.85 23.82
CA LEU A 103 -7.31 18.12 25.22
C LEU A 103 -6.29 19.24 25.30
N THR A 104 -6.58 20.28 26.09
CA THR A 104 -5.66 21.39 26.35
C THR A 104 -5.96 22.00 27.70
N THR A 105 -5.05 22.80 28.22
CA THR A 105 -5.25 23.54 29.45
C THR A 105 -5.93 24.90 29.20
N ARG A 106 -5.76 25.46 27.98
CA ARG A 106 -6.31 26.76 27.62
C ARG A 106 -6.49 26.88 26.13
N VAL A 107 -7.64 27.44 25.72
CA VAL A 107 -7.93 27.89 24.37
C VAL A 107 -8.38 29.32 24.38
N VAL A 108 -7.87 30.15 23.48
CA VAL A 108 -8.36 31.49 23.22
C VAL A 108 -8.66 31.63 21.74
N GLY A 109 -9.66 32.47 21.41
CA GLY A 109 -10.02 32.63 20.01
C GLY A 109 -10.98 33.80 19.81
N ASN A 110 -11.28 34.03 18.54
CA ASN A 110 -12.26 35.04 18.13
C ASN A 110 -13.20 34.44 17.07
N LEU A 111 -14.48 34.38 17.40
CA LEU A 111 -15.50 33.78 16.52
C LEU A 111 -15.77 34.64 15.26
N ASN A 112 -15.47 35.93 15.26
CA ASN A 112 -15.68 36.82 14.12
C ASN A 112 -14.55 36.70 13.11
N THR A 113 -13.28 36.64 13.57
CA THR A 113 -12.10 36.45 12.70
C THR A 113 -11.85 35.01 12.36
N GLY A 114 -12.36 34.07 13.17
CA GLY A 114 -12.13 32.62 13.01
C GLY A 114 -10.79 32.14 13.58
N ASP A 115 -10.04 33.00 14.27
CA ASP A 115 -8.74 32.66 14.86
C ASP A 115 -8.90 31.91 16.18
N VAL A 116 -8.08 30.89 16.37
CA VAL A 116 -7.99 30.08 17.60
C VAL A 116 -6.54 29.76 17.91
N TRP A 117 -6.18 29.90 19.20
CA TRP A 117 -4.85 29.59 19.72
C TRP A 117 -4.90 28.59 20.87
N LEU A 118 -4.05 27.59 20.81
CA LEU A 118 -3.69 26.70 21.92
C LEU A 118 -2.26 27.09 22.33
N LYS A 119 -2.15 28.12 23.19
CA LYS A 119 -0.84 28.71 23.55
C LYS A 119 0.03 27.79 24.39
N ASP A 120 -0.60 26.94 25.19
CA ASP A 120 0.04 25.99 26.08
C ASP A 120 0.13 24.59 25.41
N GLY A 121 -0.16 24.54 24.10
CA GLY A 121 -0.24 23.32 23.34
C GLY A 121 -1.52 22.53 23.56
N GLY A 122 -1.56 21.33 23.03
CA GLY A 122 -2.70 20.43 23.16
C GLY A 122 -2.43 19.06 22.57
N THR A 123 -3.28 18.11 22.95
CA THR A 123 -3.29 16.74 22.44
C THR A 123 -4.54 16.52 21.62
N LEU A 124 -4.39 16.03 20.41
CA LEU A 124 -5.46 15.48 19.61
C LEU A 124 -5.48 13.97 19.75
N GLU A 125 -6.63 13.42 20.07
CA GLU A 125 -6.89 11.97 20.13
C GLU A 125 -7.98 11.59 19.14
N GLU A 126 -7.69 10.58 18.36
CA GLU A 126 -8.58 9.85 17.46
C GLU A 126 -8.36 8.34 17.64
N PRO A 127 -9.25 7.46 17.15
CA PRO A 127 -9.13 6.02 17.38
C PRO A 127 -7.77 5.40 17.02
N ASN A 128 -7.06 5.93 16.01
CA ASN A 128 -5.76 5.42 15.55
C ASN A 128 -4.65 6.47 15.51
N ASN A 129 -4.92 7.68 16.00
CA ASN A 129 -3.98 8.79 15.93
C ASN A 129 -3.97 9.56 17.24
N ARG A 130 -2.77 9.84 17.73
CA ARG A 130 -2.55 10.76 18.85
C ARG A 130 -1.44 11.71 18.46
N MET A 131 -1.70 13.00 18.60
CA MET A 131 -0.78 14.06 18.27
C MET A 131 -0.71 15.08 19.39
N ASP A 132 0.49 15.40 19.81
CA ASP A 132 0.80 16.44 20.77
C ASP A 132 1.46 17.60 20.02
N ALA A 133 1.03 18.83 20.25
CA ALA A 133 1.65 20.05 19.75
C ALA A 133 1.93 21.01 20.89
N GLY A 134 3.12 21.59 20.92
CA GLY A 134 3.49 22.54 21.99
C GLY A 134 2.85 23.90 21.83
N TRP A 135 2.39 24.24 20.65
CA TRP A 135 1.67 25.48 20.34
C TRP A 135 0.90 25.32 19.03
N VAL A 136 -0.30 25.90 18.94
CA VAL A 136 -1.15 25.86 17.75
C VAL A 136 -1.82 27.22 17.55
N HIS A 137 -1.78 27.73 16.33
CA HIS A 137 -2.65 28.78 15.81
C HIS A 137 -3.41 28.25 14.60
N TYR A 138 -4.68 28.60 14.51
CA TYR A 138 -5.51 28.27 13.37
C TYR A 138 -6.57 29.29 13.09
N ASN A 139 -6.81 29.53 11.81
CA ASN A 139 -7.89 30.37 11.33
C ASN A 139 -8.92 29.54 10.54
N PHE A 140 -10.13 29.48 11.06
CA PHE A 140 -11.24 28.74 10.48
C PHE A 140 -11.79 29.34 9.19
N ASN A 141 -11.64 30.65 8.99
CA ASN A 141 -12.17 31.35 7.82
C ASN A 141 -11.27 31.14 6.59
N THR A 142 -9.96 31.08 6.81
CA THR A 142 -8.94 30.97 5.77
C THR A 142 -8.43 29.54 5.62
N GLU A 143 -8.75 28.65 6.57
CA GLU A 143 -8.23 27.26 6.64
C GLU A 143 -6.70 27.24 6.68
N THR A 144 -6.08 28.22 7.34
CA THR A 144 -4.63 28.29 7.53
C THR A 144 -4.27 28.02 8.99
N GLY A 145 -3.09 27.46 9.22
CA GLY A 145 -2.65 27.16 10.58
C GLY A 145 -1.13 27.04 10.70
N GLU A 146 -0.65 27.19 11.92
CA GLU A 146 0.75 27.01 12.31
C GLU A 146 0.82 26.18 13.59
N MET A 147 1.75 25.24 13.63
CA MET A 147 1.97 24.36 14.78
C MET A 147 3.45 24.25 15.09
N LYS A 148 3.80 24.21 16.39
CA LYS A 148 5.19 24.07 16.86
C LYS A 148 5.33 22.86 17.76
N LYS A 149 6.50 22.19 17.67
CA LYS A 149 6.86 21.01 18.44
C LYS A 149 5.79 19.91 18.33
N VAL A 150 5.52 19.53 17.09
CA VAL A 150 4.54 18.50 16.78
C VAL A 150 5.16 17.12 16.92
N ALA A 151 4.59 16.27 17.74
CA ALA A 151 5.00 14.89 17.91
C ALA A 151 3.77 14.00 17.99
N GLY A 152 3.85 12.79 17.47
CA GLY A 152 2.69 11.93 17.52
C GLY A 152 2.92 10.51 17.04
N LYS A 153 1.81 9.77 17.07
CA LYS A 153 1.72 8.41 16.58
C LYS A 153 0.47 8.28 15.72
N ASN A 154 0.64 7.84 14.49
CA ASN A 154 -0.46 7.51 13.60
C ASN A 154 -0.35 6.04 13.19
N GLY A 155 -1.27 5.21 13.66
CA GLY A 155 -1.15 3.78 13.50
C GLY A 155 0.17 3.24 14.10
N LYS A 156 1.11 2.86 13.24
CA LYS A 156 2.44 2.36 13.64
C LYS A 156 3.55 3.42 13.50
N ASP A 157 3.26 4.56 12.89
CA ASP A 157 4.26 5.60 12.62
C ASP A 157 4.36 6.59 13.79
N TYR A 158 5.55 6.75 14.33
CA TYR A 158 5.93 7.83 15.24
C TYR A 158 6.58 8.93 14.42
N TYR A 159 6.20 10.17 14.67
CA TYR A 159 6.72 11.32 13.93
C TYR A 159 6.99 12.49 14.86
N TYR A 160 7.90 13.33 14.39
CA TYR A 160 8.24 14.60 15.03
C TYR A 160 8.51 15.66 13.97
N ALA A 161 7.99 16.88 14.19
CA ALA A 161 8.29 18.07 13.40
C ALA A 161 8.41 19.29 14.33
N PRO A 162 9.52 20.04 14.29
CA PRO A 162 9.67 21.27 15.10
C PRO A 162 8.60 22.30 14.76
N HIS A 163 8.32 22.47 13.47
CA HIS A 163 7.40 23.44 12.93
C HIS A 163 6.61 22.87 11.75
N ALA A 164 5.34 23.22 11.66
CA ALA A 164 4.47 22.85 10.54
C ALA A 164 3.48 23.98 10.24
N VAL A 165 3.30 24.28 8.95
CA VAL A 165 2.35 25.28 8.46
C VAL A 165 1.29 24.59 7.60
N MET A 166 0.03 24.94 7.82
CA MET A 166 -1.07 24.51 6.99
C MET A 166 -1.59 25.65 6.13
N GLU A 167 -1.64 25.41 4.83
CA GLU A 167 -2.13 26.38 3.85
C GLU A 167 -2.75 25.66 2.66
N ASN A 168 -3.92 26.13 2.21
CA ASN A 168 -4.63 25.54 1.07
C ASN A 168 -4.83 24.01 1.18
N GLY A 169 -5.14 23.52 2.38
CA GLY A 169 -5.33 22.10 2.65
C GLY A 169 -4.06 21.24 2.56
N ARG A 170 -2.86 21.88 2.56
CA ARG A 170 -1.55 21.20 2.56
C ARG A 170 -0.79 21.55 3.81
N ILE A 171 0.13 20.66 4.21
CA ILE A 171 1.00 20.89 5.35
C ILE A 171 2.43 20.94 4.87
N PHE A 172 3.11 21.97 5.31
CA PHE A 172 4.49 22.25 5.02
C PHE A 172 5.30 22.16 6.31
N ILE A 173 6.31 21.30 6.31
CA ILE A 173 7.32 21.17 7.36
C ILE A 173 8.62 21.65 6.75
N ASP A 174 9.13 22.78 7.21
CA ASP A 174 10.29 23.48 6.63
C ASP A 174 11.53 23.43 7.52
N GLU A 175 11.37 23.15 8.82
CA GLU A 175 12.46 23.04 9.79
C GLU A 175 12.92 21.58 10.02
N GLY A 176 12.54 20.68 9.12
CA GLY A 176 12.85 19.28 9.21
C GLY A 176 11.80 18.46 9.96
N GLY A 177 11.79 17.18 9.64
CA GLY A 177 10.90 16.22 10.28
C GLY A 177 11.56 14.85 10.35
N THR A 178 11.12 14.04 11.32
CA THR A 178 11.58 12.66 11.49
C THR A 178 10.39 11.73 11.62
N SER A 179 10.54 10.52 11.10
CA SER A 179 9.55 9.45 11.29
C SER A 179 10.24 8.12 11.51
N THR A 180 9.60 7.27 12.34
CA THR A 180 10.03 5.91 12.58
C THR A 180 8.82 5.04 12.90
N ARG A 181 8.91 3.76 12.56
CA ARG A 181 7.95 2.73 12.99
C ARG A 181 8.48 1.86 14.12
N CYS A 182 9.69 2.14 14.57
CA CYS A 182 10.29 1.43 15.68
C CYS A 182 9.64 1.85 17.00
N PRO A 183 8.92 0.97 17.68
CA PRO A 183 8.31 1.28 18.96
C PRO A 183 9.29 1.27 20.13
N ALA A 184 10.54 0.89 19.88
CA ALA A 184 11.54 0.70 20.93
C ALA A 184 11.92 2.02 21.59
N LYS A 185 11.87 2.04 22.91
CA LYS A 185 12.32 3.14 23.76
C LYS A 185 13.74 2.92 24.30
N GLU A 186 14.22 1.68 24.33
CA GLU A 186 15.44 1.27 24.99
C GLU A 186 16.67 1.24 24.07
N HIS A 187 16.47 1.40 22.77
CA HIS A 187 17.55 1.46 21.78
C HIS A 187 17.22 2.48 20.68
N PRO A 188 18.22 3.00 19.95
CA PRO A 188 17.98 3.84 18.78
C PRO A 188 17.05 3.14 17.80
N SER A 189 16.17 3.92 17.15
CA SER A 189 15.24 3.37 16.17
C SER A 189 15.93 2.43 15.20
N CYS A 190 15.40 1.22 15.01
CA CYS A 190 15.93 0.25 14.05
C CYS A 190 16.06 0.85 12.66
N LEU A 191 15.05 1.66 12.30
CA LEU A 191 15.01 2.44 11.09
C LEU A 191 14.29 3.75 11.38
N SER A 192 14.89 4.86 11.00
CA SER A 192 14.25 6.18 11.01
C SER A 192 14.61 6.95 9.75
N ILE A 193 13.70 7.84 9.38
CA ILE A 193 13.86 8.74 8.24
C ILE A 193 13.82 10.16 8.77
N SER A 194 14.70 11.00 8.30
CA SER A 194 14.59 12.45 8.46
C SER A 194 14.59 13.13 7.09
N ALA A 195 13.91 14.25 7.01
CA ALA A 195 13.92 15.07 5.81
C ALA A 195 14.00 16.56 6.22
N LYS A 196 14.68 17.36 5.41
CA LYS A 196 14.82 18.80 5.65
C LYS A 196 13.50 19.53 5.46
N THR A 197 12.77 19.19 4.39
CA THR A 197 11.43 19.72 4.15
C THR A 197 10.48 18.59 3.78
N ILE A 198 9.24 18.68 4.27
CA ILE A 198 8.19 17.73 3.96
C ILE A 198 6.93 18.49 3.55
N THR A 199 6.32 18.11 2.44
CA THR A 199 5.01 18.58 2.03
C THR A 199 4.04 17.41 2.07
N ILE A 200 2.99 17.52 2.87
CA ILE A 200 1.92 16.52 2.92
C ILE A 200 0.74 17.09 2.12
N VAL A 201 0.33 16.34 1.10
CA VAL A 201 -0.92 16.55 0.38
C VAL A 201 -1.90 15.51 0.92
N PRO A 202 -2.86 15.91 1.79
CA PRO A 202 -3.74 14.97 2.46
C PRO A 202 -4.48 14.07 1.47
N ASN A 203 -4.54 12.76 1.78
CA ASN A 203 -5.14 11.71 0.96
C ASN A 203 -4.50 11.46 -0.42
N GLU A 204 -3.39 12.13 -0.75
CA GLU A 204 -2.69 11.92 -2.01
C GLU A 204 -1.27 11.39 -1.78
N ARG A 205 -0.39 12.19 -1.17
CA ARG A 205 1.04 11.88 -1.09
C ARG A 205 1.82 12.69 -0.05
N ILE A 206 3.00 12.20 0.29
CA ILE A 206 4.04 12.91 1.00
C ILE A 206 5.18 13.17 0.04
N ILE A 207 5.72 14.39 0.06
CA ILE A 207 6.88 14.81 -0.72
C ILE A 207 7.94 15.26 0.28
N ALA A 208 9.07 14.57 0.30
CA ALA A 208 10.19 14.89 1.18
C ALA A 208 11.43 15.27 0.38
N LYS A 209 12.21 16.24 0.87
CA LYS A 209 13.49 16.66 0.28
C LYS A 209 14.62 16.52 1.29
N ASP A 210 15.83 16.31 0.79
CA ASP A 210 17.04 16.07 1.57
C ASP A 210 16.79 14.95 2.61
N VAL A 211 16.36 13.82 2.11
CA VAL A 211 15.97 12.66 2.91
C VAL A 211 17.20 11.90 3.36
N LYS A 212 17.28 11.60 4.67
CA LYS A 212 18.33 10.78 5.27
C LYS A 212 17.71 9.58 5.96
N VAL A 213 18.28 8.43 5.72
CA VAL A 213 17.85 7.15 6.32
C VAL A 213 18.88 6.71 7.34
N PHE A 214 18.39 6.36 8.52
CA PHE A 214 19.21 5.91 9.64
C PHE A 214 18.81 4.50 10.03
N VAL A 215 19.80 3.65 10.26
CA VAL A 215 19.65 2.32 10.83
C VAL A 215 20.37 2.28 12.16
N HIS A 216 19.65 1.96 13.24
CA HIS A 216 20.16 2.03 14.61
C HIS A 216 20.87 3.36 14.92
N GLY A 217 20.27 4.48 14.49
CA GLY A 217 20.80 5.82 14.69
C GLY A 217 21.99 6.19 13.80
N LYS A 218 22.53 5.26 13.00
CA LYS A 218 23.62 5.52 12.06
C LYS A 218 23.07 5.87 10.69
N HIS A 219 23.53 6.97 10.12
CA HIS A 219 23.21 7.37 8.75
C HIS A 219 23.74 6.35 7.74
N VAL A 220 22.86 5.80 6.89
CA VAL A 220 23.22 4.76 5.92
C VAL A 220 22.97 5.16 4.47
N TYR A 221 22.05 6.08 4.25
CA TYR A 221 21.64 6.45 2.91
C TYR A 221 21.07 7.87 2.89
N SER A 222 21.32 8.62 1.82
CA SER A 222 20.71 9.93 1.56
C SER A 222 20.12 9.99 0.18
N ARG A 223 19.10 10.81 0.07
CA ARG A 223 18.39 11.01 -1.18
C ARG A 223 17.87 12.44 -1.25
N ASP A 224 18.03 13.10 -2.37
CA ASP A 224 17.62 14.50 -2.53
C ASP A 224 16.11 14.67 -2.50
N TYR A 225 15.39 13.62 -2.96
CA TYR A 225 13.95 13.70 -3.15
C TYR A 225 13.28 12.34 -2.96
N TRP A 226 12.16 12.32 -2.24
CA TRP A 226 11.34 11.12 -2.05
C TRP A 226 9.85 11.46 -2.06
N VAL A 227 9.07 10.61 -2.71
CA VAL A 227 7.61 10.72 -2.73
C VAL A 227 7.01 9.40 -2.29
N SER A 228 6.07 9.48 -1.37
CA SER A 228 5.27 8.35 -0.94
C SER A 228 3.81 8.65 -1.21
N GLU A 229 3.14 7.80 -1.96
CA GLU A 229 1.70 7.89 -2.20
C GLU A 229 0.93 7.14 -1.14
N PHE A 230 -0.22 7.69 -0.70
CA PHE A 230 -1.08 7.02 0.27
C PHE A 230 -1.83 5.81 -0.29
N SER A 231 -1.86 5.67 -1.62
CA SER A 231 -2.43 4.51 -2.32
C SER A 231 -1.65 3.20 -2.13
N GLY A 232 -0.47 3.26 -1.49
CA GLY A 232 0.39 2.09 -1.30
C GLY A 232 1.33 1.79 -2.47
N SER A 233 1.21 2.54 -3.60
CA SER A 233 2.10 2.42 -4.75
C SER A 233 3.43 3.16 -4.58
N GLY A 234 3.72 3.63 -3.37
CA GLY A 234 4.87 4.46 -3.07
C GLY A 234 6.21 3.76 -3.27
N GLU A 235 7.17 4.57 -3.61
CA GLU A 235 8.57 4.19 -3.79
C GLU A 235 9.16 3.61 -2.50
N ARG A 236 9.83 2.48 -2.64
CA ARG A 236 10.60 1.91 -1.53
C ARG A 236 11.91 2.66 -1.37
N ILE A 237 12.10 3.30 -0.23
CA ILE A 237 13.30 4.08 0.05
C ILE A 237 14.56 3.23 0.28
N LEU A 238 14.38 1.94 0.58
CA LEU A 238 15.47 1.03 0.89
C LEU A 238 15.68 -0.04 -0.17
N PRO A 239 16.95 -0.45 -0.41
CA PRO A 239 17.24 -1.59 -1.25
C PRO A 239 16.53 -2.85 -0.76
N ARG A 240 16.02 -3.64 -1.68
CA ARG A 240 15.54 -4.98 -1.40
C ARG A 240 16.68 -5.96 -1.59
N ILE A 241 16.92 -6.77 -0.58
CA ILE A 241 17.91 -7.86 -0.63
C ILE A 241 17.22 -9.19 -0.38
N GLY A 242 17.76 -10.25 -0.93
CA GLY A 242 17.23 -11.58 -0.72
C GLY A 242 18.00 -12.65 -1.49
N TYR A 243 17.50 -13.85 -1.39
CA TYR A 243 18.03 -15.00 -2.12
C TYR A 243 16.86 -15.78 -2.71
N LYS A 244 17.02 -16.22 -3.95
CA LYS A 244 16.14 -17.17 -4.60
C LYS A 244 16.98 -18.29 -5.18
N SER A 245 16.53 -19.51 -4.97
CA SER A 245 17.22 -20.68 -5.50
C SER A 245 17.28 -20.69 -7.04
N LYS A 246 18.03 -21.65 -7.58
CA LYS A 246 18.25 -21.86 -9.03
C LYS A 246 19.02 -20.69 -9.69
N LYS A 247 18.54 -20.15 -10.80
CA LYS A 247 19.28 -19.22 -11.68
C LYS A 247 19.32 -17.75 -11.19
N GLN A 248 18.62 -17.38 -10.15
CA GLN A 248 18.66 -16.01 -9.63
C GLN A 248 19.80 -15.81 -8.63
N GLY A 249 19.91 -16.63 -7.60
CA GLY A 249 20.89 -16.47 -6.53
C GLY A 249 20.54 -15.35 -5.56
N ALA A 250 21.56 -14.79 -4.91
CA ALA A 250 21.40 -13.61 -4.08
C ALA A 250 21.12 -12.37 -4.96
N PHE A 251 20.29 -11.46 -4.48
CA PHE A 251 19.97 -10.26 -5.24
C PHE A 251 19.92 -9.00 -4.37
N ILE A 252 20.18 -7.88 -5.03
CA ILE A 252 19.93 -6.54 -4.54
C ILE A 252 19.16 -5.76 -5.59
N LYS A 253 18.11 -5.04 -5.17
CA LYS A 253 17.28 -4.19 -6.02
C LYS A 253 17.15 -2.81 -5.40
N ILE A 254 17.34 -1.79 -6.20
CA ILE A 254 17.21 -0.39 -5.83
C ILE A 254 16.22 0.25 -6.78
N ASN A 255 15.14 0.81 -6.25
CA ASN A 255 14.16 1.53 -7.02
C ASN A 255 14.45 3.04 -6.92
N TYR A 256 14.34 3.72 -8.04
CA TYR A 256 14.41 5.17 -8.11
C TYR A 256 13.26 5.69 -8.95
N GLU A 257 12.55 6.67 -8.42
CA GLU A 257 11.43 7.32 -9.09
C GLU A 257 11.63 8.83 -9.08
N ASN A 258 11.23 9.48 -10.16
CA ASN A 258 11.24 10.92 -10.29
C ASN A 258 10.00 11.38 -11.08
N TYR A 259 9.59 12.62 -10.91
CA TYR A 259 8.40 13.15 -11.56
C TYR A 259 8.76 14.11 -12.70
N ILE A 260 8.03 13.99 -13.81
CA ILE A 260 8.09 14.97 -14.89
C ILE A 260 7.19 16.14 -14.52
N GLY A 261 7.79 17.31 -14.34
CA GLY A 261 7.08 18.52 -13.93
C GLY A 261 6.91 18.63 -12.41
N SER A 262 5.85 19.29 -11.98
CA SER A 262 5.61 19.47 -10.55
C SER A 262 5.00 18.21 -9.94
N PRO A 263 5.60 17.63 -8.90
CA PRO A 263 5.00 16.51 -8.16
C PRO A 263 3.71 16.90 -7.41
N LYS A 264 3.42 18.20 -7.35
CA LYS A 264 2.18 18.75 -6.78
C LYS A 264 0.99 18.67 -7.74
N ARG A 265 1.19 18.19 -8.97
CA ARG A 265 0.08 17.98 -9.91
C ARG A 265 -0.82 16.86 -9.40
N LYS A 266 -2.12 17.00 -9.66
CA LYS A 266 -3.12 15.98 -9.30
C LYS A 266 -2.81 14.64 -9.98
N ASN A 267 -2.37 14.69 -11.23
CA ASN A 267 -2.08 13.54 -12.08
C ASN A 267 -0.61 13.60 -12.47
N PRO A 268 0.30 12.99 -11.69
CA PRO A 268 1.73 13.05 -11.96
C PRO A 268 2.15 12.07 -13.06
N THR A 269 3.16 12.46 -13.82
CA THR A 269 3.90 11.53 -14.67
C THR A 269 5.20 11.16 -13.95
N GLN A 270 5.45 9.88 -13.78
CA GLN A 270 6.64 9.35 -13.12
C GLN A 270 7.60 8.75 -14.15
N ILE A 271 8.89 9.01 -14.00
CA ILE A 271 9.95 8.18 -14.56
C ILE A 271 10.47 7.31 -13.44
N TYR A 272 10.56 6.01 -13.67
CA TYR A 272 11.07 5.09 -12.68
C TYR A 272 12.14 4.16 -13.25
N THR A 273 13.01 3.70 -12.38
CA THR A 273 13.96 2.65 -12.70
C THR A 273 14.13 1.71 -11.51
N GLU A 274 14.20 0.41 -11.79
CA GLU A 274 14.66 -0.61 -10.85
C GLU A 274 16.03 -1.08 -11.30
N GLN A 275 17.06 -0.85 -10.49
CA GLN A 275 18.40 -1.38 -10.71
C GLN A 275 18.52 -2.68 -9.93
N ALA A 276 18.56 -3.80 -10.63
CA ALA A 276 18.58 -5.11 -10.02
C ALA A 276 19.84 -5.88 -10.44
N TYR A 277 20.54 -6.43 -9.46
CA TYR A 277 21.65 -7.35 -9.68
C TYR A 277 21.40 -8.68 -8.97
N TYR A 278 21.63 -9.75 -9.71
CA TYR A 278 21.46 -11.12 -9.24
C TYR A 278 22.79 -11.86 -9.38
N SER A 279 23.23 -12.55 -8.32
CA SER A 279 24.53 -13.20 -8.28
C SER A 279 24.70 -14.28 -9.35
N ARG A 280 23.60 -14.89 -9.83
CA ARG A 280 23.59 -15.89 -10.91
C ARG A 280 22.93 -15.40 -12.19
N GLY A 281 22.10 -14.36 -12.11
CA GLY A 281 21.35 -13.80 -13.24
C GLY A 281 21.99 -12.57 -13.85
N GLY A 282 23.01 -11.97 -13.18
CA GLY A 282 23.62 -10.75 -13.63
C GLY A 282 22.74 -9.51 -13.41
N TYR A 283 23.03 -8.46 -14.18
CA TYR A 283 22.34 -7.19 -14.13
C TYR A 283 21.05 -7.23 -14.96
N LYS A 284 19.92 -6.93 -14.31
CA LYS A 284 18.56 -7.01 -14.88
C LYS A 284 17.77 -5.75 -14.50
N PRO A 285 18.02 -4.62 -15.18
CA PRO A 285 17.34 -3.37 -14.89
C PRO A 285 15.90 -3.35 -15.43
N ALA A 286 15.11 -2.43 -14.87
CA ALA A 286 13.86 -1.99 -15.47
C ALA A 286 13.84 -0.46 -15.54
N TYR A 287 13.31 0.08 -16.62
CA TYR A 287 13.14 1.50 -16.87
C TYR A 287 11.74 1.75 -17.38
N GLY A 288 11.09 2.81 -16.93
CA GLY A 288 9.75 3.09 -17.39
C GLY A 288 9.28 4.50 -17.12
N ILE A 289 8.17 4.82 -17.77
CA ILE A 289 7.39 6.02 -17.55
C ILE A 289 5.96 5.57 -17.24
N ARG A 290 5.37 6.14 -16.22
CA ARG A 290 3.98 5.93 -15.83
C ARG A 290 3.27 7.26 -15.69
N HIS A 291 2.08 7.35 -16.24
CA HIS A 291 1.19 8.48 -16.06
C HIS A 291 -0.11 8.01 -15.40
N ASP A 292 -0.41 8.57 -14.24
CA ASP A 292 -1.57 8.22 -13.44
C ASP A 292 -2.68 9.25 -13.64
N GLU A 293 -3.86 8.79 -14.03
CA GLU A 293 -5.11 9.51 -14.03
C GLU A 293 -6.03 9.00 -12.90
N HIS A 294 -7.18 9.65 -12.70
CA HIS A 294 -8.12 9.24 -11.66
C HIS A 294 -8.59 7.79 -11.84
N ASP A 295 -8.97 7.47 -13.07
CA ASP A 295 -9.66 6.22 -13.40
C ASP A 295 -8.75 5.16 -14.03
N PHE A 296 -7.59 5.56 -14.52
CA PHE A 296 -6.65 4.67 -15.19
C PHE A 296 -5.21 5.13 -15.02
N TYR A 297 -4.27 4.29 -15.39
CA TYR A 297 -2.90 4.69 -15.65
C TYR A 297 -2.39 4.06 -16.94
N VAL A 298 -1.41 4.72 -17.54
CA VAL A 298 -0.66 4.20 -18.68
C VAL A 298 0.79 4.04 -18.29
N ARG A 299 1.42 2.99 -18.81
CA ARG A 299 2.82 2.67 -18.54
C ARG A 299 3.54 2.32 -19.84
N PHE A 300 4.78 2.79 -19.96
CA PHE A 300 5.73 2.30 -20.94
C PHE A 300 6.99 1.88 -20.21
N GLN A 301 7.50 0.68 -20.50
CA GLN A 301 8.68 0.16 -19.82
C GLN A 301 9.53 -0.73 -20.72
N ASP A 302 10.81 -0.82 -20.36
CA ASP A 302 11.74 -1.87 -20.75
C ASP A 302 12.19 -2.58 -19.47
N SER A 303 11.95 -3.89 -19.34
CA SER A 303 12.16 -4.58 -18.08
C SER A 303 12.57 -6.04 -18.25
N TRP A 304 13.30 -6.54 -17.26
CA TRP A 304 13.61 -7.95 -17.13
C TRP A 304 12.79 -8.60 -16.02
N GLU A 305 12.11 -9.68 -16.37
CA GLU A 305 11.34 -10.50 -15.44
C GLU A 305 11.91 -11.91 -15.39
N PHE A 306 11.88 -12.55 -14.21
CA PHE A 306 12.31 -13.93 -14.11
C PHE A 306 11.07 -14.83 -14.12
N ASP A 307 10.93 -15.56 -15.19
CA ASP A 307 9.85 -16.50 -15.38
C ASP A 307 10.17 -17.81 -14.65
N THR A 308 9.31 -18.19 -13.73
CA THR A 308 9.36 -19.47 -13.00
C THR A 308 8.14 -20.32 -13.26
N ASP A 309 7.22 -19.84 -14.10
CA ASP A 309 5.99 -20.54 -14.39
C ASP A 309 6.29 -21.79 -15.21
N ASN A 310 5.57 -22.84 -14.95
CA ASN A 310 5.79 -24.15 -15.60
C ASN A 310 7.27 -24.61 -15.65
N ASP A 311 8.05 -24.27 -14.59
CA ASP A 311 9.47 -24.65 -14.45
C ASP A 311 10.42 -24.14 -15.52
N VAL A 312 10.04 -23.10 -16.23
CA VAL A 312 10.85 -22.50 -17.30
C VAL A 312 12.19 -21.97 -16.78
N ASP A 313 12.20 -21.33 -15.59
CA ASP A 313 13.39 -20.76 -14.95
C ASP A 313 14.26 -19.93 -15.92
N LYS A 314 13.65 -19.00 -16.64
CA LYS A 314 14.31 -18.15 -17.65
C LYS A 314 14.07 -16.67 -17.40
N TRP A 315 15.03 -15.86 -17.85
CA TRP A 315 14.86 -14.43 -17.89
C TRP A 315 14.08 -14.02 -19.14
N LEU A 316 12.99 -13.29 -18.93
CA LEU A 316 12.15 -12.71 -19.97
C LEU A 316 12.47 -11.21 -20.05
N HIS A 317 12.87 -10.75 -21.21
CA HIS A 317 13.03 -9.34 -21.53
C HIS A 317 11.75 -8.83 -22.19
N LYS A 318 11.09 -7.87 -21.57
CA LYS A 318 9.95 -7.14 -22.09
C LYS A 318 10.41 -5.80 -22.59
N LYS A 319 10.60 -5.70 -23.91
CA LYS A 319 11.03 -4.48 -24.57
C LYS A 319 9.84 -3.68 -25.02
N MET A 320 9.93 -2.34 -24.92
CA MET A 320 8.88 -1.44 -25.42
C MET A 320 7.49 -1.92 -24.98
N ASP A 321 7.36 -2.26 -23.71
CA ASP A 321 6.13 -2.82 -23.15
C ASP A 321 5.18 -1.68 -22.76
N TRP A 322 4.09 -1.55 -23.49
CA TRP A 322 3.03 -0.59 -23.26
C TRP A 322 1.93 -1.23 -22.42
N GLY A 323 1.41 -0.47 -21.48
CA GLY A 323 0.28 -0.92 -20.67
C GLY A 323 -0.72 0.21 -20.45
N PHE A 324 -2.00 -0.10 -20.63
CA PHE A 324 -3.14 0.68 -20.17
C PHE A 324 -3.86 -0.14 -19.09
N TYR A 325 -4.12 0.47 -17.97
CA TYR A 325 -4.73 -0.20 -16.82
C TYR A 325 -5.89 0.65 -16.30
N LEU A 326 -7.10 0.15 -16.48
CA LEU A 326 -8.29 0.72 -15.87
C LEU A 326 -8.32 0.32 -14.41
N LYS A 327 -8.31 1.32 -13.53
CA LYS A 327 -8.39 1.10 -12.09
C LYS A 327 -9.73 0.46 -11.72
N PRO A 328 -9.87 -0.22 -10.58
CA PRO A 328 -11.13 -0.80 -10.18
C PRO A 328 -12.22 0.24 -9.99
N HIS A 329 -13.35 -0.02 -10.64
CA HIS A 329 -14.54 0.80 -10.58
C HIS A 329 -15.72 -0.01 -10.08
N ARG A 330 -16.50 0.55 -9.19
CA ARG A 330 -17.78 -0.05 -8.82
C ARG A 330 -18.78 0.10 -9.97
N ILE A 331 -19.45 -1.00 -10.32
CA ILE A 331 -20.53 -0.98 -11.33
C ILE A 331 -21.65 -0.06 -10.84
N SER A 332 -22.00 -0.15 -9.56
CA SER A 332 -23.04 0.68 -8.94
C SER A 332 -22.80 0.75 -7.41
N ARG A 333 -23.27 1.85 -6.80
CA ARG A 333 -23.24 1.96 -5.32
C ARG A 333 -24.09 0.90 -4.62
N LYS A 334 -25.05 0.30 -5.32
CA LYS A 334 -25.96 -0.71 -4.79
C LYS A 334 -25.45 -2.14 -4.98
N LEU A 335 -24.56 -2.35 -5.96
CA LEU A 335 -24.02 -3.67 -6.28
C LEU A 335 -22.63 -3.84 -5.65
N PRO A 336 -22.38 -4.95 -4.96
CA PRO A 336 -21.08 -5.26 -4.38
C PRO A 336 -20.11 -5.81 -5.44
N LEU A 337 -20.05 -5.16 -6.62
CA LEU A 337 -19.26 -5.60 -7.76
C LEU A 337 -18.33 -4.49 -8.23
N THR A 338 -17.06 -4.85 -8.40
CA THR A 338 -16.00 -3.99 -8.89
C THR A 338 -15.38 -4.61 -10.14
N TYR A 339 -15.19 -3.82 -11.18
CA TYR A 339 -14.53 -4.26 -12.41
C TYR A 339 -13.23 -3.50 -12.62
N ASN A 340 -12.30 -4.15 -13.29
CA ASN A 340 -11.05 -3.57 -13.77
C ASN A 340 -10.66 -4.24 -15.10
N ALA A 341 -9.81 -3.60 -15.87
CA ALA A 341 -9.34 -4.11 -17.15
C ALA A 341 -7.91 -3.64 -17.43
N SER A 342 -7.20 -4.40 -18.23
CA SER A 342 -5.88 -4.03 -18.72
C SER A 342 -5.71 -4.37 -20.19
N ALA A 343 -4.85 -3.60 -20.87
CA ALA A 343 -4.38 -3.86 -22.22
C ALA A 343 -2.86 -3.66 -22.23
N THR A 344 -2.12 -4.69 -22.62
CA THR A 344 -0.65 -4.63 -22.71
C THR A 344 -0.18 -5.04 -24.10
N HIS A 345 0.92 -4.43 -24.54
CA HIS A 345 1.54 -4.75 -25.81
C HIS A 345 3.03 -4.50 -25.73
N GLY A 346 3.85 -5.54 -25.91
CA GLY A 346 5.29 -5.44 -25.79
C GLY A 346 6.03 -6.49 -26.61
N LEU A 347 7.29 -6.20 -26.88
CA LEU A 347 8.19 -7.13 -27.56
C LEU A 347 8.87 -8.03 -26.54
N TRP A 348 8.45 -9.29 -26.46
CA TRP A 348 8.92 -10.23 -25.48
C TRP A 348 9.95 -11.21 -26.05
N LYS A 349 10.97 -11.51 -25.23
CA LYS A 349 12.03 -12.43 -25.60
C LYS A 349 12.61 -13.11 -24.36
N TYR A 350 12.66 -14.43 -24.33
CA TYR A 350 13.52 -15.10 -23.35
C TYR A 350 14.99 -14.90 -23.68
N GLU A 351 15.82 -14.69 -22.65
CA GLU A 351 17.26 -14.50 -22.81
C GLU A 351 17.93 -15.64 -23.61
N THR A 352 17.44 -16.85 -23.47
CA THR A 352 17.97 -18.06 -24.11
C THR A 352 17.42 -18.33 -25.51
N ASN A 353 16.40 -17.60 -25.95
CA ASN A 353 15.74 -17.86 -27.22
C ASN A 353 16.31 -16.96 -28.33
N SER A 354 16.33 -17.48 -29.57
CA SER A 354 16.69 -16.71 -30.76
C SER A 354 15.53 -15.84 -31.27
N TYR A 355 14.29 -16.24 -31.01
CA TYR A 355 13.10 -15.55 -31.47
C TYR A 355 12.57 -14.55 -30.44
N GLN A 356 11.78 -13.61 -30.93
CA GLN A 356 11.01 -12.63 -30.15
C GLN A 356 9.60 -12.50 -30.73
N SER A 357 8.65 -12.12 -29.91
CA SER A 357 7.26 -11.94 -30.33
C SER A 357 6.69 -10.64 -29.77
N TRP A 358 5.88 -9.95 -30.58
CA TRP A 358 4.98 -8.98 -30.03
C TRP A 358 3.85 -9.72 -29.29
N HIS A 359 3.88 -9.60 -27.98
CA HIS A 359 2.86 -10.11 -27.08
C HIS A 359 1.81 -9.03 -26.84
N THR A 360 0.56 -9.35 -27.11
CA THR A 360 -0.59 -8.48 -26.82
C THR A 360 -1.52 -9.21 -25.89
N GLU A 361 -1.83 -8.62 -24.75
CA GLU A 361 -2.80 -9.16 -23.81
C GLU A 361 -3.88 -8.12 -23.52
N LEU A 362 -5.14 -8.56 -23.55
CA LEU A 362 -6.30 -7.85 -23.03
C LEU A 362 -6.89 -8.68 -21.90
N ALA A 363 -7.14 -8.06 -20.76
CA ALA A 363 -7.73 -8.74 -19.63
C ALA A 363 -8.83 -7.88 -19.01
N ALA A 364 -9.89 -8.52 -18.55
CA ALA A 364 -10.98 -7.87 -17.83
C ALA A 364 -11.42 -8.76 -16.67
N TYR A 365 -11.67 -8.14 -15.51
CA TYR A 365 -12.03 -8.85 -14.29
C TYR A 365 -13.24 -8.21 -13.63
N LEU A 366 -14.02 -9.05 -12.99
CA LEU A 366 -15.17 -8.70 -12.16
C LEU A 366 -14.97 -9.34 -10.79
N ASN A 367 -14.89 -8.54 -9.75
CA ASN A 367 -14.68 -8.98 -8.38
C ASN A 367 -15.92 -8.66 -7.56
N HIS A 368 -16.36 -9.59 -6.74
CA HIS A 368 -17.39 -9.36 -5.74
C HIS A 368 -16.70 -8.85 -4.45
N ASP A 369 -17.32 -7.88 -3.76
CA ASP A 369 -16.88 -7.52 -2.42
C ASP A 369 -16.92 -8.77 -1.55
N ARG A 370 -16.02 -8.85 -0.58
CA ARG A 370 -15.97 -9.99 0.33
C ARG A 370 -17.34 -10.28 0.96
N ILE A 371 -17.79 -11.50 0.79
CA ILE A 371 -19.06 -12.01 1.34
C ILE A 371 -18.78 -12.62 2.70
N HIS A 372 -19.36 -12.08 3.74
CA HIS A 372 -19.32 -12.68 5.09
C HIS A 372 -20.48 -13.67 5.24
N LEU A 373 -20.18 -14.96 5.43
CA LEU A 373 -21.18 -16.03 5.42
C LEU A 373 -21.77 -16.29 6.82
N PHE A 374 -20.92 -16.39 7.83
CA PHE A 374 -21.29 -16.71 9.22
C PHE A 374 -20.58 -15.77 10.19
N GLY A 375 -21.02 -14.50 10.21
CA GLY A 375 -20.32 -13.44 10.92
C GLY A 375 -19.02 -13.04 10.23
N ASP A 376 -18.14 -12.32 10.92
CA ASP A 376 -16.92 -11.75 10.32
C ASP A 376 -15.78 -12.77 10.11
N LYS A 377 -15.91 -13.98 10.66
CA LYS A 377 -14.85 -14.98 10.63
C LYS A 377 -14.81 -15.84 9.36
N THR A 378 -15.95 -16.01 8.70
CA THR A 378 -16.04 -16.84 7.48
C THR A 378 -16.36 -15.95 6.29
N TYR A 379 -15.52 -16.02 5.28
CA TYR A 379 -15.68 -15.18 4.10
C TYR A 379 -15.52 -15.95 2.79
N LEU A 380 -16.14 -15.42 1.76
CA LEU A 380 -16.04 -15.88 0.38
C LEU A 380 -15.64 -14.72 -0.51
N ASP A 381 -14.53 -14.88 -1.20
CA ASP A 381 -14.05 -13.97 -2.24
C ASP A 381 -14.29 -14.60 -3.61
N LEU A 382 -14.83 -13.84 -4.56
CA LEU A 382 -15.16 -14.32 -5.89
C LEU A 382 -14.57 -13.39 -6.96
N THR A 383 -13.90 -13.99 -7.95
CA THR A 383 -13.36 -13.30 -9.13
C THR A 383 -13.75 -14.03 -10.40
N LEU A 384 -14.27 -13.28 -11.36
CA LEU A 384 -14.46 -13.72 -12.73
C LEU A 384 -13.56 -12.90 -13.63
N GLY A 385 -12.93 -13.53 -14.60
CA GLY A 385 -12.05 -12.85 -15.53
C GLY A 385 -12.14 -13.42 -16.94
N ARG A 386 -11.71 -12.61 -17.88
CA ARG A 386 -11.45 -13.07 -19.24
C ARG A 386 -10.18 -12.43 -19.77
N ARG A 387 -9.35 -13.23 -20.38
CA ARG A 387 -8.07 -12.84 -20.96
C ARG A 387 -7.99 -13.25 -22.42
N TRP A 388 -7.46 -12.38 -23.27
CA TRP A 388 -7.19 -12.60 -24.67
C TRP A 388 -5.70 -12.33 -24.91
N VAL A 389 -5.03 -13.24 -25.57
CA VAL A 389 -3.60 -13.13 -25.89
C VAL A 389 -3.38 -13.34 -27.37
N ARG A 390 -2.49 -12.52 -27.94
CA ARG A 390 -1.99 -12.66 -29.31
C ARG A 390 -0.47 -12.65 -29.31
N GLU A 391 0.11 -13.61 -30.04
CA GLU A 391 1.54 -13.74 -30.28
C GLU A 391 1.85 -13.55 -31.77
N SER A 392 2.64 -12.52 -32.12
CA SER A 392 2.91 -12.21 -33.52
C SER A 392 3.84 -13.23 -34.20
N TYR A 393 4.73 -13.89 -33.44
CA TYR A 393 5.69 -14.84 -33.99
C TYR A 393 5.02 -16.13 -34.51
N THR A 394 4.02 -16.61 -33.80
CA THR A 394 3.28 -17.82 -34.13
C THR A 394 1.93 -17.52 -34.79
N ASP A 395 1.54 -16.26 -34.89
CA ASP A 395 0.19 -15.80 -35.26
C ASP A 395 -0.92 -16.46 -34.40
N GLU A 396 -0.59 -16.80 -33.17
CA GLU A 396 -1.50 -17.43 -32.22
C GLU A 396 -2.46 -16.40 -31.65
N HIS A 397 -3.74 -16.74 -31.63
CA HIS A 397 -4.80 -15.98 -30.97
C HIS A 397 -5.56 -16.89 -30.02
N SER A 398 -5.56 -16.58 -28.75
CA SER A 398 -6.24 -17.41 -27.76
C SER A 398 -6.98 -16.58 -26.72
N SER A 399 -7.95 -17.19 -26.07
CA SER A 399 -8.64 -16.57 -24.94
C SER A 399 -9.02 -17.61 -23.91
N THR A 400 -9.05 -17.20 -22.66
CA THR A 400 -9.49 -18.01 -21.52
C THR A 400 -10.39 -17.24 -20.60
N ASN A 401 -11.22 -17.97 -19.86
CA ASN A 401 -11.96 -17.41 -18.73
C ASN A 401 -11.27 -17.82 -17.44
N LEU A 402 -11.17 -16.88 -16.51
CA LEU A 402 -10.76 -17.13 -15.15
C LEU A 402 -11.98 -17.22 -14.24
N TYR A 403 -12.02 -18.25 -13.43
CA TYR A 403 -12.96 -18.42 -12.33
C TYR A 403 -12.15 -18.67 -11.07
N GLU A 404 -12.27 -17.82 -10.08
CA GLU A 404 -11.59 -18.00 -8.80
C GLU A 404 -12.58 -17.77 -7.66
N ALA A 405 -12.59 -18.70 -6.71
CA ALA A 405 -13.40 -18.62 -5.51
C ALA A 405 -12.54 -19.02 -4.31
N THR A 406 -12.46 -18.18 -3.31
CA THR A 406 -11.73 -18.45 -2.06
C THR A 406 -12.69 -18.45 -0.90
N LEU A 407 -12.82 -19.57 -0.20
CA LEU A 407 -13.52 -19.68 1.08
C LEU A 407 -12.47 -19.65 2.20
N GLY A 408 -12.54 -18.65 3.07
CA GLY A 408 -11.65 -18.52 4.19
C GLY A 408 -12.41 -18.54 5.53
N HIS A 409 -11.73 -19.03 6.58
CA HIS A 409 -12.25 -19.07 7.92
C HIS A 409 -11.18 -18.77 8.96
N ASP A 410 -11.40 -17.72 9.76
CA ASP A 410 -10.57 -17.35 10.90
C ASP A 410 -11.03 -18.09 12.15
N ILE A 411 -10.44 -19.26 12.42
CA ILE A 411 -10.77 -20.10 13.59
C ILE A 411 -10.46 -19.30 14.87
N SER A 412 -9.36 -18.59 14.88
CA SER A 412 -8.96 -17.71 15.98
C SER A 412 -8.11 -16.55 15.43
N PRO A 413 -7.80 -15.49 16.23
CA PRO A 413 -6.90 -14.45 15.83
C PRO A 413 -5.48 -14.93 15.43
N LYS A 414 -5.13 -16.15 15.82
CA LYS A 414 -3.84 -16.79 15.59
C LYS A 414 -3.86 -17.88 14.54
N PHE A 415 -5.04 -18.33 14.10
CA PHE A 415 -5.14 -19.46 13.18
C PHE A 415 -6.25 -19.27 12.17
N SER A 416 -5.90 -19.30 10.90
CA SER A 416 -6.82 -19.22 9.77
C SER A 416 -6.55 -20.35 8.75
N ILE A 417 -7.61 -20.72 8.07
CA ILE A 417 -7.59 -21.70 6.98
C ILE A 417 -8.33 -21.13 5.78
N TRP A 418 -7.94 -21.55 4.58
CA TRP A 418 -8.66 -21.21 3.37
C TRP A 418 -8.55 -22.30 2.32
N GLU A 419 -9.53 -22.31 1.43
CA GLU A 419 -9.55 -23.13 0.23
C GLU A 419 -9.86 -22.24 -0.96
N THR A 420 -9.03 -22.31 -2.00
CA THR A 420 -9.23 -21.58 -3.25
C THR A 420 -9.39 -22.55 -4.39
N TYR A 421 -10.48 -22.42 -5.12
CA TYR A 421 -10.65 -23.04 -6.42
C TYR A 421 -10.35 -22.04 -7.51
N ARG A 422 -9.50 -22.41 -8.46
CA ARG A 422 -9.20 -21.61 -9.65
C ARG A 422 -9.29 -22.47 -10.90
N ARG A 423 -9.88 -21.88 -11.93
CA ARG A 423 -9.90 -22.45 -13.27
C ARG A 423 -9.49 -21.41 -14.28
N GLU A 424 -8.45 -21.70 -15.05
CA GLU A 424 -7.94 -20.85 -16.13
C GLU A 424 -7.08 -21.71 -17.06
N ASP A 425 -7.36 -21.67 -18.36
CA ASP A 425 -6.58 -22.39 -19.36
C ASP A 425 -5.40 -21.53 -19.85
N LYS A 426 -4.33 -22.13 -20.35
CA LYS A 426 -3.22 -21.43 -20.99
C LYS A 426 -3.67 -20.65 -22.22
N THR A 427 -3.07 -19.49 -22.42
CA THR A 427 -3.35 -18.61 -23.57
C THR A 427 -2.13 -18.32 -24.44
N SER A 428 -0.96 -18.82 -24.10
CA SER A 428 0.22 -18.75 -24.95
C SER A 428 1.01 -20.05 -24.83
N ASN A 429 1.49 -20.53 -25.97
CA ASN A 429 2.45 -21.64 -26.03
C ASN A 429 3.90 -21.13 -26.23
N LEU A 430 4.06 -19.83 -26.46
CA LEU A 430 5.36 -19.20 -26.71
C LEU A 430 6.05 -18.75 -25.43
N PHE A 431 5.27 -18.20 -24.50
CA PHE A 431 5.74 -17.74 -23.19
C PHE A 431 4.93 -18.40 -22.07
N GLU A 432 5.65 -18.93 -21.09
CA GLU A 432 5.02 -19.48 -19.89
C GLU A 432 4.73 -18.41 -18.84
N TYR A 433 5.33 -17.24 -19.00
CA TYR A 433 5.18 -16.11 -18.07
C TYR A 433 3.71 -15.69 -17.93
N GLY A 434 3.23 -15.75 -16.69
CA GLY A 434 1.83 -15.44 -16.40
C GLY A 434 0.82 -16.50 -16.86
N GLN A 435 1.27 -17.65 -17.35
CA GLN A 435 0.39 -18.77 -17.68
C GLN A 435 0.09 -19.61 -16.43
N PRO A 436 -1.12 -20.18 -16.31
CA PRO A 436 -1.44 -21.07 -15.21
C PRO A 436 -0.61 -22.37 -15.33
N GLU A 437 -0.06 -22.85 -14.21
CA GLU A 437 0.64 -24.14 -14.15
C GLU A 437 -0.35 -25.31 -14.21
N MET A 438 -1.59 -25.08 -13.82
CA MET A 438 -2.70 -26.03 -13.82
C MET A 438 -3.96 -25.36 -14.32
N ALA A 439 -4.71 -26.00 -15.22
CA ALA A 439 -5.98 -25.45 -15.71
C ALA A 439 -7.08 -25.45 -14.65
N LYS A 440 -7.07 -26.47 -13.77
CA LYS A 440 -7.91 -26.56 -12.58
C LYS A 440 -7.04 -26.74 -11.35
N GLU A 441 -7.12 -25.80 -10.45
CA GLU A 441 -6.30 -25.78 -9.26
C GLU A 441 -7.15 -25.65 -8.00
N TRP A 442 -6.83 -26.49 -7.01
CA TRP A 442 -7.28 -26.33 -5.64
C TRP A 442 -6.09 -25.98 -4.77
N ARG A 443 -6.24 -24.93 -3.96
CA ARG A 443 -5.23 -24.47 -3.01
C ARG A 443 -5.81 -24.47 -1.62
N THR A 444 -5.36 -25.43 -0.82
CA THR A 444 -5.69 -25.48 0.61
C THR A 444 -4.58 -24.82 1.39
N GLY A 445 -4.90 -23.83 2.18
CA GLY A 445 -3.91 -23.09 2.97
C GLY A 445 -4.27 -23.03 4.44
N ALA A 446 -3.25 -22.97 5.29
CA ALA A 446 -3.36 -22.72 6.70
C ALA A 446 -2.27 -21.73 7.14
N LYS A 447 -2.65 -20.79 7.99
CA LYS A 447 -1.74 -19.85 8.65
C LYS A 447 -1.89 -19.98 10.15
N TRP A 448 -0.76 -20.15 10.83
CA TRP A 448 -0.68 -20.16 12.28
C TRP A 448 0.33 -19.12 12.77
N SER A 449 -0.11 -18.22 13.64
CA SER A 449 0.71 -17.17 14.25
C SER A 449 0.74 -17.42 15.76
N PRO A 450 1.70 -18.24 16.26
CA PRO A 450 1.78 -18.56 17.70
C PRO A 450 1.95 -17.32 18.57
N ASP A 451 2.65 -16.33 18.05
CA ASP A 451 2.93 -15.05 18.69
C ASP A 451 2.91 -13.89 17.69
N GLU A 452 3.19 -12.67 18.12
CA GLU A 452 3.20 -11.45 17.29
C GLU A 452 4.38 -11.41 16.30
N HIS A 453 5.39 -12.23 16.54
CA HIS A 453 6.63 -12.25 15.76
C HIS A 453 6.67 -13.37 14.73
N ASN A 454 6.01 -14.48 14.98
CA ASN A 454 6.14 -15.66 14.15
C ASN A 454 4.83 -16.01 13.44
N SER A 455 4.94 -16.41 12.19
CA SER A 455 3.87 -17.01 11.41
C SER A 455 4.40 -18.21 10.64
N LEU A 456 3.61 -19.28 10.61
CA LEU A 456 3.81 -20.44 9.75
C LEU A 456 2.66 -20.51 8.78
N ILE A 457 2.97 -20.60 7.49
CA ILE A 457 1.99 -20.70 6.41
C ILE A 457 2.30 -21.99 5.65
N VAL A 458 1.29 -22.83 5.48
CA VAL A 458 1.37 -24.03 4.67
C VAL A 458 0.34 -23.92 3.57
N VAL A 459 0.76 -24.13 2.32
CA VAL A 459 -0.15 -24.14 1.18
C VAL A 459 0.09 -25.41 0.38
N ASN A 460 -0.97 -26.15 0.16
CA ASN A 460 -0.99 -27.32 -0.70
C ASN A 460 -1.74 -26.95 -1.99
N ARG A 461 -1.12 -27.24 -3.14
CA ARG A 461 -1.68 -27.04 -4.46
C ARG A 461 -1.97 -28.37 -5.11
N PHE A 462 -3.20 -28.58 -5.50
CA PHE A 462 -3.69 -29.83 -6.08
C PHE A 462 -4.16 -29.59 -7.52
N ASP A 463 -3.64 -30.41 -8.44
CA ASP A 463 -4.05 -30.43 -9.85
C ASP A 463 -5.37 -31.19 -10.00
N GLY A 464 -6.46 -30.45 -10.27
CA GLY A 464 -7.79 -31.01 -10.40
C GLY A 464 -8.00 -31.84 -11.65
N ASP A 465 -7.14 -31.69 -12.68
CA ASP A 465 -7.23 -32.51 -13.89
C ASP A 465 -6.41 -33.81 -13.74
N LYS A 466 -5.24 -33.74 -13.11
CA LYS A 466 -4.37 -34.90 -12.88
C LYS A 466 -4.66 -35.64 -11.59
N HIS A 467 -5.55 -35.11 -10.74
CA HIS A 467 -5.93 -35.66 -9.43
C HIS A 467 -4.74 -35.98 -8.52
N LYS A 468 -3.79 -35.04 -8.42
CA LYS A 468 -2.59 -35.17 -7.57
C LYS A 468 -2.09 -33.87 -7.02
N VAL A 469 -1.37 -33.93 -5.91
CA VAL A 469 -0.68 -32.78 -5.33
C VAL A 469 0.39 -32.33 -6.29
N TYR A 470 0.33 -31.07 -6.66
CA TYR A 470 1.30 -30.43 -7.54
C TYR A 470 2.50 -29.90 -6.74
N GLU A 471 2.23 -29.10 -5.70
CA GLU A 471 3.25 -28.47 -4.87
C GLU A 471 2.75 -28.33 -3.43
N THR A 472 3.63 -28.50 -2.48
CA THR A 472 3.40 -28.10 -1.09
C THR A 472 4.44 -27.05 -0.69
N SER A 473 4.00 -25.92 -0.19
CA SER A 473 4.89 -24.87 0.28
C SER A 473 4.76 -24.65 1.78
N TYR A 474 5.89 -24.41 2.41
CA TYR A 474 6.04 -24.10 3.83
C TYR A 474 6.74 -22.77 3.94
N THR A 475 6.11 -21.77 4.55
CA THR A 475 6.69 -20.45 4.75
C THR A 475 6.72 -20.12 6.24
N TRP A 476 7.89 -19.82 6.74
CA TRP A 476 8.06 -19.25 8.05
C TRP A 476 8.39 -17.77 7.90
N GLU A 477 7.65 -16.95 8.63
CA GLU A 477 7.87 -15.51 8.73
C GLU A 477 8.22 -15.16 10.16
N HIS A 478 9.30 -14.39 10.31
CA HIS A 478 9.68 -13.82 11.59
C HIS A 478 9.76 -12.31 11.50
N ARG A 479 8.95 -11.65 12.34
CA ARG A 479 8.93 -10.19 12.48
C ARG A 479 9.87 -9.76 13.59
N PHE A 480 10.92 -9.08 13.21
CA PHE A 480 11.69 -8.28 14.11
C PHE A 480 10.98 -6.93 14.34
N CYS A 481 11.57 -6.05 15.13
CA CYS A 481 11.00 -4.73 15.38
C CYS A 481 10.59 -3.98 14.10
N CYS A 482 11.51 -3.90 13.12
CA CYS A 482 11.29 -3.19 11.84
C CYS A 482 11.61 -4.05 10.62
N TRP A 483 11.82 -5.33 10.78
CA TRP A 483 12.23 -6.25 9.73
C TRP A 483 11.35 -7.48 9.71
N MET A 484 11.23 -8.05 8.56
CA MET A 484 10.62 -9.36 8.37
C MET A 484 11.58 -10.27 7.60
N LEU A 485 11.89 -11.40 8.18
CA LEU A 485 12.53 -12.52 7.50
C LEU A 485 11.45 -13.49 7.07
N SER A 486 11.41 -13.82 5.80
CA SER A 486 10.55 -14.87 5.26
C SER A 486 11.40 -15.94 4.63
N VAL A 487 11.24 -17.18 5.07
CA VAL A 487 11.91 -18.36 4.55
C VAL A 487 10.85 -19.31 4.04
N SER A 488 10.88 -19.57 2.74
CA SER A 488 9.93 -20.48 2.08
C SER A 488 10.67 -21.68 1.52
N TYR A 489 10.14 -22.84 1.82
CA TYR A 489 10.51 -24.11 1.19
C TYR A 489 9.32 -24.58 0.36
N ARG A 490 9.57 -24.94 -0.90
CA ARG A 490 8.56 -25.48 -1.81
C ARG A 490 9.00 -26.83 -2.30
N ASP A 491 8.14 -27.81 -2.08
CA ASP A 491 8.28 -29.19 -2.52
C ASP A 491 7.33 -29.42 -3.69
N LYS A 492 7.89 -29.51 -4.89
CA LYS A 492 7.13 -29.80 -6.10
C LYS A 492 7.07 -31.31 -6.29
N ASN A 493 5.97 -31.92 -5.87
CA ASN A 493 5.75 -33.36 -6.02
C ASN A 493 5.67 -33.80 -7.49
N PHE A 494 5.45 -32.85 -8.39
CA PHE A 494 5.31 -33.15 -9.82
C PHE A 494 6.62 -33.59 -10.48
N ASP A 495 7.73 -32.89 -10.20
CA ASP A 495 9.04 -33.11 -10.79
C ASP A 495 10.12 -33.51 -9.77
N ASN A 496 9.69 -33.74 -8.53
CA ASN A 496 10.57 -34.07 -7.40
C ASN A 496 11.65 -32.99 -7.17
N SER A 497 11.31 -31.72 -7.47
CA SER A 497 12.22 -30.58 -7.29
C SER A 497 11.89 -29.78 -6.05
N HIS A 498 12.92 -29.17 -5.48
CA HIS A 498 12.79 -28.36 -4.27
C HIS A 498 13.29 -26.94 -4.52
N ARG A 499 12.61 -25.97 -3.93
CA ARG A 499 13.00 -24.55 -4.01
C ARG A 499 13.06 -23.92 -2.63
N TRP A 500 14.10 -23.11 -2.44
CA TRP A 500 14.24 -22.25 -1.27
C TRP A 500 14.21 -20.81 -1.70
N ASP A 501 13.39 -20.01 -1.00
CA ASP A 501 13.37 -18.56 -1.14
C ASP A 501 13.57 -17.94 0.24
N VAL A 502 14.51 -17.02 0.34
CA VAL A 502 14.75 -16.25 1.54
C VAL A 502 14.59 -14.78 1.18
N LYS A 503 13.69 -14.11 1.87
CA LYS A 503 13.44 -12.68 1.69
C LYS A 503 13.66 -11.98 3.00
N TYR A 504 14.35 -10.86 2.95
CA TYR A 504 14.56 -9.97 4.06
C TYR A 504 14.03 -8.60 3.67
N ASN A 505 12.93 -8.20 4.27
CA ASN A 505 12.26 -6.96 3.95
C ASN A 505 12.22 -6.05 5.16
N PHE A 506 12.44 -4.75 4.93
CA PHE A 506 12.03 -3.77 5.93
C PHE A 506 10.50 -3.75 6.00
N LEU A 507 9.97 -3.86 7.21
CA LEU A 507 8.55 -3.70 7.44
C LEU A 507 8.23 -2.22 7.28
N TYR A 508 7.28 -1.92 6.38
CA TYR A 508 6.64 -0.62 6.33
C TYR A 508 7.40 0.52 5.60
N TRP A 509 8.48 0.24 4.83
CA TRP A 509 9.21 1.28 4.10
C TRP A 509 9.42 0.91 2.63
#